data_44057a7f62248d316f2df18f079b649c
#
_entry.id   44057a7f62248d316f2df18f079b649c
#
_cell.length_a   1.000
_cell.length_b   1.000
_cell.length_c   1.000
_cell.angle_alpha   90.00
_cell.angle_beta   90.00
_cell.angle_gamma   90.00
#
_symmetry.space_group_name_H-M   'P 1'
#
loop_
_entity.id
_entity.type
_entity.pdbx_description
1 polymer ?
#
loop_
_entity_poly.entity_id
_entity_poly.type
_entity_poly.pdbx_seq_one_letter_code
_entity_poly.pdbx_strand_id
1 'polypeptide(L)'
;IFYRIFQISRSTNWLLSFKSNIRPIDKYSFFYDWDLPFILKKMKIKDNDSFTLDKFIEVSLYNKTSGYYMKKNPFGKKGDFITAPNISVLFSEMIAIWVVSFWQNLGCPEEFNLIELGAGNGEMMKVLVNTFDKFPIFKNSCRIKILERSKLLKKKQKANIKKKNIQWLNNLSELDNLPCIFLANEFFDALPIKQFIKKEKKWFERHVKFFNKKFEYFDVPFDMEEFENKIK
;
A
#
# COMPACT_ATOMS: atom_id res chain seq x y z
N ILE A 1 12.35 -20.37 5.98
CA ILE A 1 11.20 -19.46 6.18
C ILE A 1 10.70 -19.07 4.80
N PHE A 2 9.55 -19.61 4.37
CA PHE A 2 8.97 -19.28 3.06
C PHE A 2 8.03 -18.09 3.22
N TYR A 3 8.41 -16.94 2.68
CA TYR A 3 7.54 -15.79 2.52
C TYR A 3 6.91 -15.85 1.12
N ARG A 4 5.59 -15.83 1.01
CA ARG A 4 4.90 -15.55 -0.24
C ARG A 4 4.03 -14.32 -0.06
N ILE A 5 4.30 -13.30 -0.87
CA ILE A 5 3.51 -12.08 -0.94
C ILE A 5 2.52 -12.26 -2.07
N PHE A 6 1.25 -12.15 -1.77
CA PHE A 6 0.20 -12.15 -2.77
C PHE A 6 -0.27 -10.71 -2.96
N GLN A 7 0.08 -10.11 -4.08
CA GLN A 7 -0.45 -8.82 -4.49
C GLN A 7 -1.65 -9.05 -5.39
N ILE A 8 -2.81 -8.55 -4.98
CA ILE A 8 -4.02 -8.54 -5.79
C ILE A 8 -4.18 -7.11 -6.27
N SER A 9 -3.73 -6.84 -7.49
CA SER A 9 -3.87 -5.53 -8.11
C SER A 9 -4.72 -5.65 -9.38
N ARG A 10 -5.67 -4.74 -9.57
CA ARG A 10 -6.32 -4.53 -10.86
C ARG A 10 -5.37 -3.94 -11.91
N SER A 11 -4.14 -3.63 -11.54
CA SER A 11 -3.20 -2.85 -12.34
C SER A 11 -2.62 -3.55 -13.57
N THR A 12 -2.86 -4.85 -13.80
CA THR A 12 -2.40 -5.49 -15.05
C THR A 12 -3.03 -4.85 -16.30
N ASN A 13 -4.28 -4.40 -16.24
CA ASN A 13 -4.91 -3.63 -17.31
C ASN A 13 -4.49 -2.15 -17.32
N TRP A 14 -4.10 -1.59 -16.20
CA TRP A 14 -3.60 -0.21 -16.11
C TRP A 14 -2.22 -0.06 -16.75
N LEU A 15 -1.32 -0.98 -16.53
CA LEU A 15 0.01 -0.97 -17.17
C LEU A 15 -0.06 -1.17 -18.69
N LEU A 16 -1.02 -1.95 -19.20
CA LEU A 16 -1.20 -2.17 -20.65
C LEU A 16 -2.00 -1.05 -21.33
N SER A 17 -2.95 -0.43 -20.64
CA SER A 17 -3.68 0.77 -21.09
C SER A 17 -2.79 2.01 -21.14
N PHE A 18 -1.68 2.01 -20.45
CA PHE A 18 -0.70 3.10 -20.42
C PHE A 18 0.09 3.30 -21.73
N LYS A 19 -0.07 2.42 -22.73
CA LYS A 19 0.70 2.52 -23.98
C LYS A 19 0.03 3.29 -25.12
N SER A 20 -1.22 3.69 -25.03
CA SER A 20 -1.87 4.17 -26.26
C SER A 20 -2.53 5.54 -26.25
N ASN A 21 -2.60 6.35 -25.22
CA ASN A 21 -3.13 7.73 -25.41
C ASN A 21 -3.09 8.60 -24.15
N ILE A 22 -1.95 8.72 -23.47
CA ILE A 22 -1.90 9.57 -22.32
C ILE A 22 -0.84 10.66 -22.51
N ARG A 23 -1.33 11.88 -22.51
CA ARG A 23 -0.46 13.05 -22.32
C ARG A 23 0.29 12.87 -21.01
N PRO A 24 1.63 12.96 -21.00
CA PRO A 24 2.46 12.61 -19.85
C PRO A 24 2.16 13.39 -18.55
N ILE A 25 1.39 14.45 -18.64
CA ILE A 25 1.19 15.43 -17.57
C ILE A 25 -0.16 15.25 -16.85
N ASP A 26 -1.19 14.75 -17.52
CA ASP A 26 -2.57 14.73 -16.98
C ASP A 26 -2.84 13.61 -15.96
N LYS A 27 -1.94 12.64 -15.80
CA LYS A 27 -2.14 11.49 -14.90
C LYS A 27 -1.86 11.76 -13.43
N TYR A 28 -1.18 12.83 -13.13
CA TYR A 28 -0.92 13.27 -11.76
C TYR A 28 -1.78 14.46 -11.36
N SER A 29 -2.82 14.79 -12.12
CA SER A 29 -3.86 15.74 -11.72
C SER A 29 -4.53 15.36 -10.40
N PHE A 30 -4.39 14.11 -9.96
CA PHE A 30 -4.84 13.63 -8.65
C PHE A 30 -4.26 14.43 -7.47
N PHE A 31 -3.07 15.03 -7.64
CA PHE A 31 -2.46 15.90 -6.65
C PHE A 31 -2.76 17.40 -6.88
N TYR A 32 -3.45 17.76 -7.98
CA TYR A 32 -3.54 19.16 -8.41
C TYR A 32 -4.68 19.95 -7.75
N ASP A 33 -5.80 19.34 -7.37
CA ASP A 33 -6.98 20.12 -7.03
C ASP A 33 -7.32 20.24 -5.54
N TRP A 34 -6.87 19.31 -4.69
CA TRP A 34 -7.48 19.21 -3.37
C TRP A 34 -6.67 19.77 -2.21
N ASP A 35 -5.34 19.66 -2.21
CA ASP A 35 -4.54 20.00 -1.03
C ASP A 35 -3.20 20.68 -1.35
N LEU A 36 -2.92 21.08 -2.59
CA LEU A 36 -1.65 21.67 -2.99
C LEU A 36 -1.24 22.87 -2.10
N PRO A 37 -2.11 23.88 -1.86
CA PRO A 37 -1.78 24.99 -0.98
C PRO A 37 -1.49 24.54 0.46
N PHE A 38 -2.16 23.50 0.91
CA PHE A 38 -2.02 22.97 2.27
C PHE A 38 -0.72 22.15 2.41
N ILE A 39 -0.40 21.31 1.43
CA ILE A 39 0.88 20.57 1.37
C ILE A 39 2.04 21.55 1.34
N LEU A 40 2.00 22.53 0.46
CA LEU A 40 3.03 23.56 0.31
C LEU A 40 3.26 24.33 1.61
N LYS A 41 2.18 24.81 2.24
CA LYS A 41 2.27 25.57 3.50
C LYS A 41 2.85 24.74 4.64
N LYS A 42 2.48 23.47 4.74
CA LYS A 42 2.96 22.59 5.83
C LYS A 42 4.36 22.05 5.61
N MET A 43 4.73 21.74 4.38
CA MET A 43 6.08 21.32 4.02
C MET A 43 7.07 22.49 3.98
N LYS A 44 6.57 23.72 4.08
CA LYS A 44 7.37 24.95 3.86
C LYS A 44 8.11 24.91 2.51
N ILE A 45 7.49 24.29 1.51
CA ILE A 45 8.05 24.17 0.17
C ILE A 45 8.14 25.56 -0.45
N LYS A 46 9.32 25.90 -0.90
CA LYS A 46 9.62 27.12 -1.63
C LYS A 46 9.74 26.82 -3.11
N ASP A 47 9.64 27.87 -3.92
CA ASP A 47 9.91 27.75 -5.34
C ASP A 47 11.35 27.27 -5.57
N ASN A 48 11.53 26.33 -6.49
CA ASN A 48 12.76 25.58 -6.77
C ASN A 48 13.16 24.49 -5.74
N ASP A 49 12.39 24.25 -4.69
CA ASP A 49 12.65 23.08 -3.84
C ASP A 49 12.46 21.79 -4.65
N SER A 50 13.35 20.83 -4.43
CA SER A 50 13.31 19.54 -5.09
C SER A 50 13.43 18.38 -4.10
N PHE A 51 12.81 17.25 -4.45
CA PHE A 51 12.73 16.05 -3.63
C PHE A 51 12.97 14.84 -4.51
N THR A 52 13.56 13.78 -3.97
CA THR A 52 13.46 12.44 -4.57
C THR A 52 12.00 12.00 -4.58
N LEU A 53 11.59 11.18 -5.54
CA LEU A 53 10.19 10.77 -5.68
C LEU A 53 9.67 10.06 -4.42
N ASP A 54 10.46 9.18 -3.81
CA ASP A 54 10.11 8.51 -2.56
C ASP A 54 9.85 9.48 -1.41
N LYS A 55 10.67 10.53 -1.28
CA LYS A 55 10.46 11.58 -0.26
C LYS A 55 9.18 12.38 -0.52
N PHE A 56 8.92 12.72 -1.77
CA PHE A 56 7.69 13.40 -2.15
C PHE A 56 6.46 12.56 -1.82
N ILE A 57 6.45 11.26 -2.17
CA ILE A 57 5.36 10.33 -1.87
C ILE A 57 5.20 10.17 -0.35
N GLU A 58 6.29 9.93 0.39
CA GLU A 58 6.24 9.77 1.86
C GLU A 58 5.58 10.97 2.53
N VAL A 59 5.96 12.18 2.16
CA VAL A 59 5.40 13.38 2.78
C VAL A 59 3.95 13.61 2.35
N SER A 60 3.63 13.43 1.08
CA SER A 60 2.28 13.65 0.54
C SER A 60 1.26 12.67 1.14
N LEU A 61 1.62 11.40 1.28
CA LEU A 61 0.71 10.35 1.75
C LEU A 61 0.77 10.12 3.26
N TYR A 62 1.95 10.21 3.88
CA TYR A 62 2.21 9.70 5.23
C TYR A 62 2.71 10.74 6.25
N ASN A 63 2.83 12.01 5.90
CA ASN A 63 3.14 13.04 6.89
C ASN A 63 2.11 13.00 8.03
N LYS A 64 2.58 12.93 9.28
CA LYS A 64 1.73 12.75 10.48
C LYS A 64 0.58 13.75 10.59
N THR A 65 0.77 14.97 10.10
CA THR A 65 -0.19 16.07 10.26
C THR A 65 -0.90 16.46 8.97
N SER A 66 -0.36 16.12 7.81
CA SER A 66 -0.87 16.54 6.50
C SER A 66 -1.03 15.41 5.49
N GLY A 67 -0.45 14.26 5.74
CA GLY A 67 -0.49 13.14 4.82
C GLY A 67 -1.90 12.66 4.52
N TYR A 68 -2.14 12.34 3.27
CA TYR A 68 -3.44 11.95 2.75
C TYR A 68 -4.10 10.82 3.56
N TYR A 69 -3.39 9.71 3.81
CA TYR A 69 -3.89 8.58 4.59
C TYR A 69 -3.93 8.83 6.10
N MET A 70 -3.30 9.91 6.55
CA MET A 70 -3.22 10.22 7.99
C MET A 70 -4.39 11.09 8.46
N LYS A 71 -5.08 11.80 7.54
CA LYS A 71 -6.13 12.77 7.87
C LYS A 71 -7.54 12.29 7.63
N LYS A 72 -7.77 11.54 6.55
CA LYS A 72 -9.11 11.11 6.15
C LYS A 72 -9.13 9.62 5.84
N ASN A 73 -10.33 9.06 5.83
CA ASN A 73 -10.55 7.73 5.26
C ASN A 73 -10.90 7.89 3.79
N PRO A 74 -10.01 7.55 2.87
CA PRO A 74 -10.30 7.69 1.44
C PRO A 74 -11.08 6.50 0.86
N PHE A 75 -11.38 5.47 1.66
CA PHE A 75 -11.97 4.22 1.19
C PHE A 75 -13.49 4.16 1.39
N GLY A 76 -14.18 3.51 0.44
CA GLY A 76 -15.61 3.24 0.45
C GLY A 76 -16.45 4.26 -0.30
N LYS A 77 -17.79 4.08 -0.30
CA LYS A 77 -18.75 4.85 -1.13
C LYS A 77 -18.68 6.37 -0.95
N LYS A 78 -18.22 6.86 0.19
CA LYS A 78 -18.04 8.29 0.50
C LYS A 78 -16.57 8.73 0.47
N GLY A 79 -15.67 7.86 0.06
CA GLY A 79 -14.24 8.12 -0.08
C GLY A 79 -13.84 8.35 -1.54
N ASP A 80 -12.57 8.63 -1.75
CA ASP A 80 -12.00 8.86 -3.07
C ASP A 80 -11.75 7.54 -3.84
N PHE A 81 -11.71 6.40 -3.12
CA PHE A 81 -11.44 5.07 -3.69
C PHE A 81 -12.51 4.05 -3.32
N ILE A 82 -12.97 3.31 -4.33
CA ILE A 82 -13.79 2.12 -4.17
C ILE A 82 -12.95 0.93 -4.64
N THR A 83 -12.43 0.15 -3.70
CA THR A 83 -11.60 -1.03 -3.97
C THR A 83 -12.46 -2.30 -4.10
N ALA A 84 -11.90 -3.38 -4.66
CA ALA A 84 -12.62 -4.62 -4.88
C ALA A 84 -13.34 -5.17 -3.63
N PRO A 85 -12.74 -5.15 -2.42
CA PRO A 85 -13.44 -5.53 -1.18
C PRO A 85 -14.66 -4.69 -0.84
N ASN A 86 -14.70 -3.42 -1.28
CA ASN A 86 -15.84 -2.52 -1.07
C ASN A 86 -16.95 -2.71 -2.11
N ILE A 87 -16.64 -3.31 -3.26
CA ILE A 87 -17.60 -3.57 -4.34
C ILE A 87 -18.31 -4.89 -4.13
N SER A 88 -17.57 -5.95 -3.77
CA SER A 88 -18.08 -7.31 -3.73
C SER A 88 -17.56 -8.08 -2.52
N VAL A 89 -18.50 -8.58 -1.72
CA VAL A 89 -18.22 -9.51 -0.63
C VAL A 89 -17.58 -10.80 -1.17
N LEU A 90 -18.06 -11.29 -2.32
CA LEU A 90 -17.56 -12.48 -2.98
C LEU A 90 -16.06 -12.43 -3.26
N PHE A 91 -15.52 -11.24 -3.63
CA PHE A 91 -14.08 -11.07 -3.80
C PHE A 91 -13.32 -11.48 -2.53
N SER A 92 -13.75 -10.98 -1.38
CA SER A 92 -13.09 -11.25 -0.11
C SER A 92 -13.33 -12.69 0.37
N GLU A 93 -14.50 -13.26 0.11
CA GLU A 93 -14.79 -14.68 0.40
C GLU A 93 -13.91 -15.62 -0.41
N MET A 94 -13.70 -15.35 -1.70
CA MET A 94 -12.79 -16.13 -2.55
C MET A 94 -11.34 -16.04 -2.05
N ILE A 95 -10.89 -14.88 -1.60
CA ILE A 95 -9.57 -14.74 -0.96
C ILE A 95 -9.50 -15.58 0.32
N ALA A 96 -10.55 -15.56 1.14
CA ALA A 96 -10.58 -16.37 2.37
C ALA A 96 -10.45 -17.87 2.08
N ILE A 97 -11.20 -18.38 1.11
CA ILE A 97 -11.13 -19.80 0.67
C ILE A 97 -9.75 -20.12 0.11
N TRP A 98 -9.19 -19.21 -0.71
CA TRP A 98 -7.83 -19.37 -1.22
C TRP A 98 -6.79 -19.47 -0.09
N VAL A 99 -6.89 -18.62 0.95
CA VAL A 99 -5.99 -18.66 2.11
C VAL A 99 -6.09 -19.99 2.85
N VAL A 100 -7.31 -20.51 3.06
CA VAL A 100 -7.53 -21.82 3.68
C VAL A 100 -6.88 -22.94 2.85
N SER A 101 -7.14 -22.96 1.54
CA SER A 101 -6.54 -23.93 0.61
C SER A 101 -5.01 -23.84 0.58
N PHE A 102 -4.47 -22.61 0.60
CA PHE A 102 -3.03 -22.39 0.62
C PHE A 102 -2.40 -22.90 1.93
N TRP A 103 -3.02 -22.67 3.08
CA TRP A 103 -2.60 -23.23 4.36
C TRP A 103 -2.58 -24.76 4.34
N GLN A 104 -3.60 -25.40 3.73
CA GLN A 104 -3.63 -26.86 3.55
C GLN A 104 -2.44 -27.33 2.70
N ASN A 105 -2.14 -26.64 1.59
CA ASN A 105 -0.99 -26.95 0.74
C ASN A 105 0.38 -26.75 1.42
N LEU A 106 0.42 -25.95 2.48
CA LEU A 106 1.60 -25.80 3.34
C LEU A 106 1.76 -26.91 4.38
N GLY A 107 0.88 -27.91 4.37
CA GLY A 107 0.90 -29.02 5.33
C GLY A 107 0.18 -28.71 6.65
N CYS A 108 -0.77 -27.79 6.67
CA CYS A 108 -1.57 -27.43 7.84
C CYS A 108 -0.72 -27.06 9.07
N PRO A 109 0.20 -26.09 9.02
CA PRO A 109 0.98 -25.72 10.18
C PRO A 109 0.08 -25.40 11.37
N GLU A 110 0.45 -25.89 12.57
CA GLU A 110 -0.32 -25.73 13.80
C GLU A 110 -0.50 -24.26 14.18
N GLU A 111 0.50 -23.42 13.86
CA GLU A 111 0.45 -21.98 14.04
C GLU A 111 1.10 -21.25 12.85
N PHE A 112 0.45 -20.21 12.38
CA PHE A 112 0.98 -19.32 11.34
C PHE A 112 0.37 -17.92 11.44
N ASN A 113 1.03 -16.94 10.84
CA ASN A 113 0.53 -15.57 10.75
C ASN A 113 -0.15 -15.33 9.40
N LEU A 114 -1.35 -14.77 9.43
CA LEU A 114 -1.99 -14.14 8.28
C LEU A 114 -1.91 -12.63 8.45
N ILE A 115 -1.19 -11.96 7.55
CA ILE A 115 -0.93 -10.53 7.67
C ILE A 115 -1.57 -9.79 6.49
N GLU A 116 -2.48 -8.86 6.76
CA GLU A 116 -2.96 -7.91 5.76
C GLU A 116 -2.11 -6.64 5.81
N LEU A 117 -1.51 -6.27 4.67
CA LEU A 117 -0.72 -5.05 4.52
C LEU A 117 -1.64 -3.94 4.02
N GLY A 118 -1.89 -2.91 4.85
CA GLY A 118 -2.71 -1.77 4.49
C GLY A 118 -4.19 -2.11 4.30
N ALA A 119 -4.89 -2.51 5.36
CA ALA A 119 -6.27 -3.00 5.28
C ALA A 119 -7.33 -1.92 4.95
N GLY A 120 -6.92 -0.69 4.62
CA GLY A 120 -7.83 0.41 4.31
C GLY A 120 -8.88 0.64 5.41
N ASN A 121 -10.17 0.48 5.10
CA ASN A 121 -11.25 0.55 6.08
C ASN A 121 -11.55 -0.80 6.77
N GLY A 122 -10.83 -1.88 6.45
CA GLY A 122 -10.95 -3.21 7.05
C GLY A 122 -12.04 -4.10 6.47
N GLU A 123 -12.61 -3.77 5.30
CA GLU A 123 -13.70 -4.57 4.71
C GLU A 123 -13.24 -5.97 4.30
N MET A 124 -12.06 -6.12 3.68
CA MET A 124 -11.56 -7.45 3.30
C MET A 124 -11.35 -8.31 4.54
N MET A 125 -10.60 -7.85 5.52
CA MET A 125 -10.34 -8.62 6.75
C MET A 125 -11.62 -8.98 7.49
N LYS A 126 -12.61 -8.09 7.55
CA LYS A 126 -13.92 -8.38 8.16
C LYS A 126 -14.60 -9.59 7.51
N VAL A 127 -14.60 -9.67 6.19
CA VAL A 127 -15.18 -10.81 5.46
C VAL A 127 -14.34 -12.06 5.68
N LEU A 128 -13.01 -11.97 5.60
CA LEU A 128 -12.10 -13.08 5.83
C LEU A 128 -12.36 -13.75 7.19
N VAL A 129 -12.36 -12.97 8.27
CA VAL A 129 -12.53 -13.52 9.62
C VAL A 129 -13.90 -14.18 9.83
N ASN A 130 -14.96 -13.65 9.20
CA ASN A 130 -16.29 -14.26 9.24
C ASN A 130 -16.34 -15.57 8.42
N THR A 131 -15.64 -15.62 7.29
CA THR A 131 -15.53 -16.83 6.47
C THR A 131 -14.73 -17.92 7.20
N PHE A 132 -13.65 -17.56 7.90
CA PHE A 132 -12.81 -18.47 8.68
C PHE A 132 -13.58 -19.13 9.86
N ASP A 133 -14.66 -18.51 10.34
CA ASP A 133 -15.52 -19.13 11.37
C ASP A 133 -16.10 -20.47 10.88
N LYS A 134 -16.17 -20.71 9.57
CA LYS A 134 -16.62 -21.98 8.95
C LYS A 134 -15.52 -23.07 8.90
N PHE A 135 -14.29 -22.74 9.25
CA PHE A 135 -13.11 -23.62 9.20
C PHE A 135 -12.40 -23.66 10.57
N PRO A 136 -12.94 -24.40 11.56
CA PRO A 136 -12.47 -24.31 12.96
C PRO A 136 -10.98 -24.67 13.13
N ILE A 137 -10.47 -25.70 12.43
CA ILE A 137 -9.05 -26.11 12.52
C ILE A 137 -8.15 -24.99 12.02
N PHE A 138 -8.42 -24.48 10.83
CA PHE A 138 -7.70 -23.34 10.26
C PHE A 138 -7.74 -22.12 11.18
N LYS A 139 -8.93 -21.78 11.69
CA LYS A 139 -9.14 -20.62 12.56
C LYS A 139 -8.29 -20.70 13.84
N ASN A 140 -8.17 -21.89 14.43
CA ASN A 140 -7.37 -22.09 15.64
C ASN A 140 -5.87 -21.95 15.38
N SER A 141 -5.41 -22.31 14.18
CA SER A 141 -4.01 -22.20 13.76
C SER A 141 -3.63 -20.78 13.30
N CYS A 142 -4.60 -19.95 12.92
CA CYS A 142 -4.38 -18.66 12.26
C CYS A 142 -4.28 -17.50 13.24
N ARG A 143 -3.10 -16.87 13.32
CA ARG A 143 -2.87 -15.60 14.03
C ARG A 143 -3.01 -14.43 13.07
N ILE A 144 -4.09 -13.67 13.21
CA ILE A 144 -4.41 -12.57 12.28
C ILE A 144 -3.72 -11.30 12.73
N LYS A 145 -2.99 -10.66 11.80
CA LYS A 145 -2.30 -9.40 12.01
C LYS A 145 -2.61 -8.41 10.88
N ILE A 146 -2.61 -7.12 11.19
CA ILE A 146 -2.79 -6.03 10.22
C ILE A 146 -1.66 -5.05 10.37
N LEU A 147 -0.90 -4.80 9.30
CA LEU A 147 0.08 -3.73 9.24
C LEU A 147 -0.60 -2.43 8.79
N GLU A 148 -0.65 -1.43 9.67
CA GLU A 148 -1.27 -0.14 9.37
C GLU A 148 -0.52 0.99 10.07
N ARG A 149 -0.18 2.06 9.35
CA ARG A 149 0.51 3.25 9.90
C ARG A 149 -0.46 4.30 10.44
N SER A 150 -1.64 4.41 9.82
CA SER A 150 -2.63 5.43 10.16
C SER A 150 -3.41 5.09 11.41
N LYS A 151 -3.26 5.90 12.47
CA LYS A 151 -4.07 5.75 13.69
C LYS A 151 -5.57 5.87 13.41
N LEU A 152 -5.95 6.71 12.46
CA LEU A 152 -7.35 6.90 12.06
C LEU A 152 -7.91 5.64 11.40
N LEU A 153 -7.16 5.04 10.45
CA LEU A 153 -7.56 3.79 9.79
C LEU A 153 -7.58 2.63 10.77
N LYS A 154 -6.57 2.49 11.66
CA LYS A 154 -6.62 1.49 12.75
C LYS A 154 -7.89 1.57 13.57
N LYS A 155 -8.31 2.77 13.97
CA LYS A 155 -9.57 2.97 14.72
C LYS A 155 -10.77 2.49 13.91
N LYS A 156 -10.82 2.79 12.62
CA LYS A 156 -11.91 2.34 11.73
C LYS A 156 -11.91 0.83 11.53
N GLN A 157 -10.76 0.25 11.28
CA GLN A 157 -10.59 -1.20 11.14
C GLN A 157 -11.10 -1.94 12.39
N LYS A 158 -10.69 -1.49 13.59
CA LYS A 158 -11.17 -2.06 14.86
C LYS A 158 -12.69 -1.98 15.01
N ALA A 159 -13.28 -0.84 14.66
CA ALA A 159 -14.72 -0.63 14.73
C ALA A 159 -15.49 -1.47 13.71
N ASN A 160 -14.91 -1.70 12.51
CA ASN A 160 -15.56 -2.43 11.43
C ASN A 160 -15.45 -3.96 11.59
N ILE A 161 -14.26 -4.46 11.95
CA ILE A 161 -13.99 -5.90 12.02
C ILE A 161 -14.63 -6.52 13.28
N LYS A 162 -14.63 -5.81 14.42
CA LYS A 162 -15.26 -6.22 15.69
C LYS A 162 -14.78 -7.57 16.26
N LYS A 163 -13.58 -8.02 15.92
CA LYS A 163 -12.97 -9.25 16.47
C LYS A 163 -11.85 -8.87 17.44
N LYS A 164 -11.77 -9.60 18.58
CA LYS A 164 -10.81 -9.29 19.66
C LYS A 164 -9.39 -9.79 19.39
N ASN A 165 -9.25 -10.85 18.59
CA ASN A 165 -7.98 -11.57 18.43
C ASN A 165 -7.19 -11.11 17.18
N ILE A 166 -7.25 -9.83 16.82
CA ILE A 166 -6.45 -9.27 15.74
C ILE A 166 -5.41 -8.34 16.34
N GLN A 167 -4.16 -8.53 15.92
CA GLN A 167 -3.05 -7.66 16.31
C GLN A 167 -2.79 -6.62 15.22
N TRP A 168 -2.65 -5.35 15.62
CA TRP A 168 -2.24 -4.26 14.73
C TRP A 168 -0.76 -3.95 14.90
N LEU A 169 0.02 -4.20 13.85
CA LEU A 169 1.44 -3.91 13.79
C LEU A 169 1.69 -2.47 13.33
N ASN A 170 2.80 -1.89 13.76
CA ASN A 170 3.36 -0.66 13.21
C ASN A 170 4.51 -0.95 12.25
N ASN A 171 5.20 -2.08 12.46
CA ASN A 171 6.37 -2.51 11.69
C ASN A 171 6.36 -4.03 11.53
N LEU A 172 6.91 -4.53 10.43
CA LEU A 172 7.08 -5.96 10.19
C LEU A 172 8.12 -6.60 11.14
N SER A 173 9.00 -5.83 11.74
CA SER A 173 9.92 -6.33 12.78
C SER A 173 9.22 -6.79 14.07
N GLU A 174 7.93 -6.51 14.22
CA GLU A 174 7.10 -7.01 15.33
C GLU A 174 6.58 -8.44 15.08
N LEU A 175 6.88 -9.04 13.91
CA LEU A 175 6.50 -10.41 13.61
C LEU A 175 7.40 -11.40 14.36
N ASP A 176 6.78 -12.47 14.81
CA ASP A 176 7.47 -13.65 15.33
C ASP A 176 8.01 -14.54 14.18
N ASN A 177 8.70 -15.62 14.54
CA ASN A 177 9.32 -16.54 13.58
C ASN A 177 8.36 -17.60 12.99
N LEU A 178 7.05 -17.42 13.13
CA LEU A 178 6.07 -18.34 12.54
C LEU A 178 6.00 -18.20 11.02
N PRO A 179 5.55 -19.24 10.30
CA PRO A 179 5.22 -19.11 8.88
C PRO A 179 4.24 -17.97 8.64
N CYS A 180 4.40 -17.24 7.53
CA CYS A 180 3.59 -16.06 7.25
C CYS A 180 2.92 -16.15 5.87
N ILE A 181 1.64 -15.82 5.83
CA ILE A 181 0.90 -15.52 4.59
C ILE A 181 0.62 -14.01 4.58
N PHE A 182 1.09 -13.31 3.54
CA PHE A 182 0.85 -11.89 3.38
C PHE A 182 -0.23 -11.64 2.32
N LEU A 183 -1.20 -10.81 2.66
CA LEU A 183 -2.18 -10.27 1.72
C LEU A 183 -1.89 -8.78 1.51
N ALA A 184 -1.78 -8.38 0.26
CA ALA A 184 -1.50 -6.99 -0.13
C ALA A 184 -2.43 -6.60 -1.29
N ASN A 185 -3.60 -6.04 -0.96
CA ASN A 185 -4.53 -5.54 -1.96
C ASN A 185 -4.33 -4.04 -2.17
N GLU A 186 -3.90 -3.63 -3.36
CA GLU A 186 -3.63 -2.21 -3.70
C GLU A 186 -2.75 -1.52 -2.64
N PHE A 187 -1.68 -2.19 -2.20
CA PHE A 187 -0.79 -1.71 -1.14
C PHE A 187 0.52 -1.13 -1.67
N PHE A 188 1.15 -1.82 -2.64
CA PHE A 188 2.49 -1.44 -3.11
C PHE A 188 2.49 -0.16 -3.95
N ASP A 189 1.40 0.17 -4.60
CA ASP A 189 1.18 1.39 -5.38
C ASP A 189 1.11 2.66 -4.53
N ALA A 190 0.86 2.51 -3.22
CA ALA A 190 0.88 3.60 -2.25
C ALA A 190 2.21 3.75 -1.51
N LEU A 191 3.19 2.88 -1.73
CA LEU A 191 4.47 2.96 -1.04
C LEU A 191 5.39 4.03 -1.63
N PRO A 192 6.20 4.69 -0.79
CA PRO A 192 7.29 5.55 -1.27
C PRO A 192 8.31 4.71 -2.04
N ILE A 193 8.45 4.99 -3.33
CA ILE A 193 9.35 4.28 -4.23
C ILE A 193 10.35 5.23 -4.87
N LYS A 194 11.57 4.75 -5.09
CA LYS A 194 12.53 5.36 -6.01
C LYS A 194 12.22 4.91 -7.42
N GLN A 195 12.32 5.82 -8.37
CA GLN A 195 12.09 5.50 -9.78
C GLN A 195 13.35 5.83 -10.58
N PHE A 196 13.90 4.80 -11.24
CA PHE A 196 15.09 4.92 -12.07
C PHE A 196 14.74 4.80 -13.54
N ILE A 197 15.38 5.63 -14.36
CA ILE A 197 15.15 5.68 -15.81
C ILE A 197 16.49 5.49 -16.50
N LYS A 198 16.56 4.55 -17.42
CA LYS A 198 17.71 4.38 -18.31
C LYS A 198 17.48 5.17 -19.59
N LYS A 199 18.34 6.15 -19.85
CA LYS A 199 18.39 6.89 -21.13
C LYS A 199 19.72 6.56 -21.78
N GLU A 200 19.66 5.94 -22.95
CA GLU A 200 20.84 5.42 -23.65
C GLU A 200 21.66 4.48 -22.75
N LYS A 201 22.85 4.90 -22.32
CA LYS A 201 23.75 4.11 -21.45
C LYS A 201 23.84 4.63 -20.03
N LYS A 202 23.08 5.69 -19.67
CA LYS A 202 23.13 6.35 -18.36
C LYS A 202 21.85 6.14 -17.57
N TRP A 203 21.99 5.98 -16.25
CA TRP A 203 20.88 5.93 -15.32
C TRP A 203 20.59 7.30 -14.71
N PHE A 204 19.33 7.52 -14.43
CA PHE A 204 18.83 8.74 -13.78
C PHE A 204 17.82 8.35 -12.71
N GLU A 205 17.85 9.03 -11.58
CA GLU A 205 16.80 8.95 -10.56
C GLU A 205 15.76 10.04 -10.83
N ARG A 206 14.47 9.67 -10.77
CA ARG A 206 13.38 10.65 -10.92
C ARG A 206 13.17 11.42 -9.65
N HIS A 207 13.14 12.73 -9.80
CA HIS A 207 12.88 13.70 -8.76
C HIS A 207 11.64 14.54 -9.10
N VAL A 208 11.13 15.24 -8.09
CA VAL A 208 10.02 16.20 -8.20
C VAL A 208 10.53 17.54 -7.73
N LYS A 209 10.33 18.60 -8.50
CA LYS A 209 10.57 19.99 -8.09
C LYS A 209 9.27 20.77 -8.04
N PHE A 210 9.21 21.76 -7.17
CA PHE A 210 8.14 22.74 -7.15
C PHE A 210 8.60 23.99 -7.88
N PHE A 211 7.94 24.36 -8.98
CA PHE A 211 8.27 25.49 -9.82
C PHE A 211 7.00 26.12 -10.39
N ASN A 212 6.91 27.45 -10.38
CA ASN A 212 5.76 28.19 -10.89
C ASN A 212 4.41 27.67 -10.35
N LYS A 213 4.33 27.39 -9.05
CA LYS A 213 3.15 26.86 -8.38
C LYS A 213 2.70 25.47 -8.87
N LYS A 214 3.60 24.71 -9.50
CA LYS A 214 3.34 23.35 -9.99
C LYS A 214 4.45 22.39 -9.57
N PHE A 215 4.10 21.10 -9.48
CA PHE A 215 5.10 20.06 -9.34
C PHE A 215 5.47 19.53 -10.73
N GLU A 216 6.75 19.41 -10.98
CA GLU A 216 7.29 18.89 -12.24
C GLU A 216 8.32 17.80 -11.98
N TYR A 217 8.33 16.77 -12.82
CA TYR A 217 9.38 15.77 -12.79
C TYR A 217 10.65 16.27 -13.46
N PHE A 218 11.78 15.86 -12.92
CA PHE A 218 13.06 15.98 -13.57
C PHE A 218 13.95 14.80 -13.19
N ASP A 219 14.92 14.49 -14.03
CA ASP A 219 15.76 13.31 -13.88
C ASP A 219 17.17 13.75 -13.52
N VAL A 220 17.72 13.21 -12.44
CA VAL A 220 19.05 13.49 -11.93
C VAL A 220 19.96 12.32 -12.29
N PRO A 221 21.17 12.53 -12.82
CA PRO A 221 22.13 11.45 -13.08
C PRO A 221 22.33 10.58 -11.83
N PHE A 222 22.36 9.27 -12.02
CA PHE A 222 22.43 8.32 -10.91
C PHE A 222 23.47 7.24 -11.19
N ASP A 223 24.31 6.94 -10.19
CA ASP A 223 25.27 5.86 -10.24
C ASP A 223 24.60 4.55 -9.77
N MET A 224 24.25 3.71 -10.73
CA MET A 224 23.60 2.44 -10.45
C MET A 224 24.55 1.42 -9.85
N GLU A 225 25.85 1.44 -10.22
CA GLU A 225 26.83 0.49 -9.70
C GLU A 225 27.09 0.72 -8.20
N GLU A 226 27.20 1.97 -7.79
CA GLU A 226 27.29 2.32 -6.36
C GLU A 226 26.05 1.88 -5.60
N PHE A 227 24.87 2.02 -6.19
CA PHE A 227 23.61 1.63 -5.56
C PHE A 227 23.49 0.12 -5.41
N GLU A 228 23.80 -0.66 -6.47
CA GLU A 228 23.78 -2.13 -6.43
C GLU A 228 24.75 -2.69 -5.38
N ASN A 229 25.89 -2.06 -5.20
CA ASN A 229 26.86 -2.45 -4.19
C ASN A 229 26.40 -2.18 -2.74
N LYS A 230 25.47 -1.25 -2.56
CA LYS A 230 24.87 -0.96 -1.23
C LYS A 230 23.70 -1.88 -0.85
N ILE A 231 23.12 -2.59 -1.83
CA ILE A 231 21.94 -3.47 -1.62
C ILE A 231 22.39 -4.94 -1.45
N LYS A 232 23.58 -5.28 -1.90
CA LYS A 232 24.20 -6.61 -1.67
C LYS A 232 24.67 -6.74 -0.23
#